data_72c6e7584d015ef14ff4b6dc0d315d96
#
_entry.id   72c6e7584d015ef14ff4b6dc0d315d96
#
_cell.length_a   1.000
_cell.length_b   1.000
_cell.length_c   1.000
_cell.angle_alpha   90.00
_cell.angle_beta   90.00
_cell.angle_gamma   90.00
#
_symmetry.space_group_name_H-M   'P 1'
#
loop_
_entity.id
_entity.type
_entity.pdbx_description
1 polymer ?
#
loop_
_entity_poly.entity_id
_entity_poly.type
_entity_poly.pdbx_seq_one_letter_code
_entity_poly.pdbx_strand_id
1 'polypeptide(L)'
;MAGYYYRQLDREKRGVYDAMLAGMEALAPGIRVPRLDGPELSDIYLRLKLDTPLLFYVTGFQYRWMPGADHVELLPEYLFDKGKIRQHRQAVAARLDRLARPLQGKSDRDKELAIHAFILENVRYDKLKKPYSHEIIGPLTQGVGVCEGIAKTVKALCDAVQLPCIVALSEAAPERGVKYRHTWNVITVDGQRYHLDATFDNSLQRGTLRYDYFNLDDRHIFRDHETLVLPLPPCTADKGYYYRPLSFTKPEDVENRARQALRKKQPHFVFHWRGGGLNREILTDLLNRCAAAAAERGKCVSCSVNTAQAVVQLDFTDAPAGDPLLVQQPDEGNEL
;
A
#
# COMPACT_ATOMS: atom_id res chain seq x y z
N MET A 1 21.18 0.30 6.77
CA MET A 1 21.31 -1.17 6.46
C MET A 1 21.23 -1.33 4.94
N ALA A 2 21.96 -2.31 4.37
CA ALA A 2 21.85 -2.61 2.95
C ALA A 2 20.41 -3.01 2.59
N GLY A 3 19.88 -2.51 1.46
CA GLY A 3 18.54 -2.76 1.00
C GLY A 3 18.22 -4.25 0.77
N TYR A 4 16.95 -4.61 0.73
CA TYR A 4 16.56 -6.00 0.48
C TYR A 4 17.00 -6.48 -0.91
N TYR A 5 16.76 -5.67 -1.93
CA TYR A 5 17.11 -6.00 -3.31
C TYR A 5 18.60 -5.91 -3.59
N TYR A 6 19.32 -4.99 -2.94
CA TYR A 6 20.77 -4.92 -2.99
C TYR A 6 21.44 -6.25 -2.61
N ARG A 7 20.94 -6.91 -1.56
CA ARG A 7 21.49 -8.20 -1.09
C ARG A 7 21.32 -9.35 -2.07
N GLN A 8 20.40 -9.24 -3.01
CA GLN A 8 20.16 -10.26 -4.05
C GLN A 8 21.09 -10.13 -5.25
N LEU A 9 21.76 -8.99 -5.41
CA LEU A 9 22.69 -8.75 -6.49
C LEU A 9 24.03 -9.48 -6.25
N ASP A 10 24.69 -9.91 -7.32
CA ASP A 10 26.07 -10.36 -7.29
C ASP A 10 27.03 -9.18 -7.03
N ARG A 11 28.34 -9.49 -6.90
CA ARG A 11 29.36 -8.48 -6.55
C ARG A 11 29.49 -7.38 -7.60
N GLU A 12 29.43 -7.73 -8.88
CA GLU A 12 29.57 -6.76 -9.97
C GLU A 12 28.39 -5.80 -10.01
N LYS A 13 27.18 -6.34 -9.99
CA LYS A 13 25.93 -5.55 -9.98
C LYS A 13 25.79 -4.69 -8.72
N ARG A 14 26.29 -5.15 -7.55
CA ARG A 14 26.39 -4.30 -6.35
C ARG A 14 27.30 -3.11 -6.58
N GLY A 15 28.44 -3.28 -7.25
CA GLY A 15 29.33 -2.17 -7.58
C GLY A 15 28.65 -1.12 -8.46
N VAL A 16 27.84 -1.55 -9.43
CA VAL A 16 27.03 -0.65 -10.27
C VAL A 16 25.94 0.03 -9.46
N TYR A 17 25.23 -0.71 -8.61
CA TYR A 17 24.22 -0.15 -7.69
C TYR A 17 24.81 0.95 -6.78
N ASP A 18 25.98 0.69 -6.17
CA ASP A 18 26.65 1.63 -5.28
C ASP A 18 27.10 2.88 -6.05
N ALA A 19 27.61 2.72 -7.27
CA ALA A 19 27.99 3.84 -8.12
C ALA A 19 26.77 4.68 -8.54
N MET A 20 25.64 4.04 -8.93
CA MET A 20 24.38 4.73 -9.21
C MET A 20 23.91 5.51 -8.00
N LEU A 21 23.84 4.87 -6.82
CA LEU A 21 23.40 5.51 -5.58
C LEU A 21 24.25 6.75 -5.27
N ALA A 22 25.57 6.58 -5.18
CA ALA A 22 26.48 7.68 -4.84
C ALA A 22 26.41 8.83 -5.85
N GLY A 23 26.39 8.52 -7.15
CA GLY A 23 26.32 9.52 -8.21
C GLY A 23 24.99 10.29 -8.21
N MET A 24 23.85 9.58 -8.03
CA MET A 24 22.53 10.20 -7.95
C MET A 24 22.36 11.04 -6.68
N GLU A 25 22.89 10.60 -5.54
CA GLU A 25 22.92 11.40 -4.30
C GLU A 25 23.75 12.66 -4.43
N ALA A 26 24.86 12.60 -5.15
CA ALA A 26 25.72 13.74 -5.45
C ALA A 26 25.16 14.67 -6.54
N LEU A 27 24.04 14.32 -7.16
CA LEU A 27 23.44 15.02 -8.32
C LEU A 27 24.45 15.12 -9.49
N ALA A 28 25.20 14.05 -9.74
CA ALA A 28 26.18 13.98 -10.81
C ALA A 28 25.47 14.07 -12.18
N PRO A 29 26.06 14.79 -13.16
CA PRO A 29 25.52 14.86 -14.51
C PRO A 29 25.78 13.57 -15.31
N GLY A 30 26.77 12.77 -14.93
CA GLY A 30 27.14 11.48 -15.51
C GLY A 30 27.77 10.58 -14.46
N ILE A 31 27.50 9.28 -14.56
CA ILE A 31 28.01 8.26 -13.65
C ILE A 31 28.64 7.15 -14.48
N ARG A 32 29.94 6.94 -14.30
CA ARG A 32 30.68 5.90 -15.01
C ARG A 32 30.56 4.58 -14.25
N VAL A 33 30.12 3.53 -14.96
CA VAL A 33 29.97 2.16 -14.42
C VAL A 33 30.56 1.13 -15.40
N PRO A 34 30.93 -0.08 -14.95
CA PRO A 34 31.28 -1.18 -15.83
C PRO A 34 30.24 -1.41 -16.92
N ARG A 35 30.65 -1.97 -18.03
CA ARG A 35 29.77 -2.22 -19.17
C ARG A 35 28.82 -3.38 -18.86
N LEU A 36 27.55 -3.03 -18.69
CA LEU A 36 26.41 -3.95 -18.65
C LEU A 36 25.45 -3.58 -19.78
N ASP A 37 24.55 -4.49 -20.13
CA ASP A 37 23.50 -4.19 -21.10
C ASP A 37 22.36 -3.34 -20.52
N GLY A 38 21.49 -2.83 -21.39
CA GLY A 38 20.39 -1.95 -20.97
C GLY A 38 19.40 -2.61 -20.00
N PRO A 39 18.95 -3.84 -20.24
CA PRO A 39 18.12 -4.60 -19.31
C PRO A 39 18.73 -4.78 -17.93
N GLU A 40 20.04 -5.13 -17.84
CA GLU A 40 20.74 -5.27 -16.57
C GLU A 40 20.83 -3.95 -15.80
N LEU A 41 21.19 -2.86 -16.49
CA LEU A 41 21.22 -1.52 -15.89
C LEU A 41 19.84 -1.10 -15.38
N SER A 42 18.77 -1.42 -16.11
CA SER A 42 17.40 -1.13 -15.74
C SER A 42 16.94 -1.95 -14.54
N ASP A 43 17.32 -3.23 -14.45
CA ASP A 43 17.04 -4.08 -13.28
C ASP A 43 17.73 -3.56 -12.03
N ILE A 44 19.01 -3.18 -12.12
CA ILE A 44 19.75 -2.59 -10.99
C ILE A 44 19.09 -1.27 -10.54
N TYR A 45 18.73 -0.40 -11.48
CA TYR A 45 18.05 0.85 -11.18
C TYR A 45 16.69 0.64 -10.51
N LEU A 46 15.89 -0.31 -11.01
CA LEU A 46 14.61 -0.69 -10.39
C LEU A 46 14.82 -1.09 -8.93
N ARG A 47 15.76 -1.99 -8.66
CA ARG A 47 16.09 -2.44 -7.30
C ARG A 47 16.53 -1.29 -6.41
N LEU A 48 17.35 -0.40 -6.93
CA LEU A 48 17.80 0.81 -6.24
C LEU A 48 16.62 1.69 -5.85
N LYS A 49 15.68 1.93 -6.77
CA LYS A 49 14.50 2.77 -6.53
C LYS A 49 13.54 2.15 -5.50
N LEU A 50 13.39 0.83 -5.48
CA LEU A 50 12.56 0.13 -4.50
C LEU A 50 13.21 0.10 -3.11
N ASP A 51 14.54 -0.01 -3.03
CA ASP A 51 15.28 -0.02 -1.76
C ASP A 51 15.46 1.38 -1.16
N THR A 52 15.52 2.43 -2.02
CA THR A 52 15.94 3.78 -1.61
C THR A 52 14.92 4.85 -2.00
N PRO A 53 13.76 4.94 -1.29
CA PRO A 53 12.72 5.94 -1.58
C PRO A 53 13.21 7.40 -1.47
N LEU A 54 14.30 7.65 -0.74
CA LEU A 54 14.90 8.98 -0.60
C LEU A 54 15.51 9.52 -1.90
N LEU A 55 15.70 8.69 -2.93
CA LEU A 55 16.04 9.11 -4.28
C LEU A 55 14.81 9.57 -5.10
N PHE A 56 13.81 10.15 -4.45
CA PHE A 56 12.55 10.60 -5.04
C PHE A 56 12.68 11.61 -6.17
N TYR A 57 13.82 12.23 -6.32
CA TYR A 57 14.12 13.24 -7.33
C TYR A 57 14.75 12.67 -8.60
N VAL A 58 15.02 11.37 -8.66
CA VAL A 58 15.53 10.68 -9.85
C VAL A 58 14.39 9.92 -10.52
N THR A 59 14.09 10.27 -11.77
CA THR A 59 12.95 9.70 -12.52
C THR A 59 13.36 8.63 -13.51
N GLY A 60 14.66 8.61 -13.88
CA GLY A 60 15.19 7.67 -14.85
C GLY A 60 16.66 7.94 -15.11
N PHE A 61 17.16 7.30 -16.14
CA PHE A 61 18.47 7.57 -16.68
C PHE A 61 18.50 7.21 -18.18
N GLN A 62 19.36 7.90 -18.93
CA GLN A 62 19.84 7.47 -20.23
C GLN A 62 21.26 6.92 -20.05
N TYR A 63 21.77 6.18 -21.02
CA TYR A 63 23.17 5.78 -21.00
C TYR A 63 23.77 5.87 -22.38
N ARG A 64 25.09 6.13 -22.41
CA ARG A 64 25.89 6.15 -23.62
C ARG A 64 27.16 5.31 -23.44
N TRP A 65 27.61 4.74 -24.51
CA TRP A 65 28.85 3.99 -24.57
C TRP A 65 29.55 4.23 -25.89
N MET A 66 30.85 4.01 -25.92
CA MET A 66 31.65 4.07 -27.17
C MET A 66 32.12 2.66 -27.54
N PRO A 67 32.21 2.33 -28.83
CA PRO A 67 32.75 1.05 -29.29
C PRO A 67 34.16 0.82 -28.70
N GLY A 68 34.37 -0.37 -28.14
CA GLY A 68 35.65 -0.74 -27.49
C GLY A 68 35.84 -0.24 -26.05
N ALA A 69 34.91 0.57 -25.49
CA ALA A 69 34.97 0.96 -24.08
C ALA A 69 34.53 -0.18 -23.15
N ASP A 70 35.21 -0.32 -22.03
CA ASP A 70 34.91 -1.27 -20.95
C ASP A 70 33.86 -0.75 -19.95
N HIS A 71 33.33 0.42 -20.19
CA HIS A 71 32.38 1.13 -19.33
C HIS A 71 31.29 1.80 -20.14
N VAL A 72 30.21 2.13 -19.44
CA VAL A 72 29.13 3.01 -19.90
C VAL A 72 29.02 4.22 -18.99
N GLU A 73 28.53 5.32 -19.52
CA GLU A 73 28.19 6.51 -18.75
C GLU A 73 26.69 6.64 -18.65
N LEU A 74 26.16 6.59 -17.41
CA LEU A 74 24.77 6.82 -17.11
C LEU A 74 24.51 8.31 -16.93
N LEU A 75 23.43 8.81 -17.49
CA LEU A 75 22.99 10.20 -17.46
C LEU A 75 21.67 10.28 -16.68
N PRO A 76 21.71 10.49 -15.34
CA PRO A 76 20.50 10.51 -14.54
C PRO A 76 19.54 11.64 -14.95
N GLU A 77 18.24 11.33 -14.93
CA GLU A 77 17.17 12.30 -15.15
C GLU A 77 16.61 12.76 -13.82
N TYR A 78 16.62 14.06 -13.59
CA TYR A 78 16.19 14.66 -12.34
C TYR A 78 14.86 15.38 -12.49
N LEU A 79 13.92 15.14 -11.57
CA LEU A 79 12.58 15.76 -11.56
C LEU A 79 12.60 17.26 -11.35
N PHE A 80 13.64 17.78 -10.71
CA PHE A 80 13.80 19.19 -10.36
C PHE A 80 15.23 19.66 -10.60
N ASP A 81 15.45 20.98 -10.66
CA ASP A 81 16.80 21.55 -10.61
C ASP A 81 17.50 21.27 -9.26
N LYS A 82 18.83 21.36 -9.24
CA LYS A 82 19.66 21.05 -8.06
C LYS A 82 19.27 21.86 -6.82
N GLY A 83 18.85 23.11 -6.98
CA GLY A 83 18.43 23.98 -5.88
C GLY A 83 17.15 23.46 -5.23
N LYS A 84 16.13 23.18 -6.04
CA LYS A 84 14.86 22.60 -5.59
C LYS A 84 15.03 21.21 -4.98
N ILE A 85 15.90 20.36 -5.56
CA ILE A 85 16.19 19.05 -4.97
C ILE A 85 16.70 19.21 -3.53
N ARG A 86 17.65 20.12 -3.28
CA ARG A 86 18.17 20.37 -1.93
C ARG A 86 17.08 20.82 -0.96
N GLN A 87 16.22 21.74 -1.38
CA GLN A 87 15.07 22.20 -0.58
C GLN A 87 14.09 21.06 -0.28
N HIS A 88 13.74 20.28 -1.30
CA HIS A 88 12.82 19.15 -1.12
C HIS A 88 13.42 18.04 -0.23
N ARG A 89 14.71 17.74 -0.34
CA ARG A 89 15.39 16.79 0.56
C ARG A 89 15.28 17.23 2.02
N GLN A 90 15.49 18.51 2.31
CA GLN A 90 15.36 19.05 3.67
C GLN A 90 13.90 18.99 4.15
N ALA A 91 12.93 19.37 3.32
CA ALA A 91 11.51 19.32 3.67
C ALA A 91 11.01 17.89 3.92
N VAL A 92 11.40 16.94 3.05
CA VAL A 92 11.08 15.52 3.20
C VAL A 92 11.71 14.95 4.48
N ALA A 93 12.99 15.22 4.74
CA ALA A 93 13.66 14.76 5.94
C ALA A 93 13.00 15.30 7.23
N ALA A 94 12.67 16.60 7.27
CA ALA A 94 11.99 17.22 8.39
C ALA A 94 10.57 16.64 8.59
N ARG A 95 9.86 16.32 7.49
CA ARG A 95 8.53 15.70 7.56
C ARG A 95 8.60 14.28 8.08
N LEU A 96 9.55 13.47 7.59
CA LEU A 96 9.78 12.10 8.07
C LEU A 96 10.14 12.09 9.56
N ASP A 97 11.07 12.95 10.00
CA ASP A 97 11.43 13.05 11.42
C ASP A 97 10.23 13.40 12.30
N ARG A 98 9.41 14.37 11.89
CA ARG A 98 8.19 14.77 12.63
C ARG A 98 7.20 13.61 12.76
N LEU A 99 7.02 12.80 11.71
CA LEU A 99 6.11 11.65 11.72
C LEU A 99 6.69 10.45 12.50
N ALA A 100 8.00 10.23 12.41
CA ALA A 100 8.67 9.12 13.06
C ALA A 100 8.90 9.34 14.57
N ARG A 101 9.16 10.58 14.99
CA ARG A 101 9.52 10.90 16.40
C ARG A 101 8.50 10.37 17.42
N PRO A 102 7.17 10.53 17.28
CA PRO A 102 6.20 10.00 18.25
C PRO A 102 6.08 8.48 18.22
N LEU A 103 6.69 7.80 17.25
CA LEU A 103 6.65 6.35 17.09
C LEU A 103 7.90 5.66 17.66
N GLN A 104 8.92 6.42 18.04
CA GLN A 104 10.12 5.86 18.64
C GLN A 104 9.78 5.13 19.95
N GLY A 105 10.35 3.92 20.12
CA GLY A 105 10.10 3.08 21.31
C GLY A 105 8.74 2.39 21.37
N LYS A 106 7.84 2.61 20.37
CA LYS A 106 6.58 1.87 20.27
C LYS A 106 6.81 0.45 19.75
N SER A 107 5.83 -0.43 19.97
CA SER A 107 5.82 -1.78 19.39
C SER A 107 5.81 -1.72 17.86
N ASP A 108 6.28 -2.77 17.20
CA ASP A 108 6.26 -2.87 15.73
C ASP A 108 4.84 -2.72 15.20
N ARG A 109 3.87 -3.33 15.88
CA ARG A 109 2.44 -3.23 15.54
C ARG A 109 1.90 -1.80 15.65
N ASP A 110 2.25 -1.05 16.70
CA ASP A 110 1.80 0.33 16.86
C ASP A 110 2.42 1.26 15.83
N LYS A 111 3.71 1.04 15.47
CA LYS A 111 4.38 1.76 14.39
C LYS A 111 3.68 1.53 13.07
N GLU A 112 3.42 0.27 12.73
CA GLU A 112 2.73 -0.12 11.49
C GLU A 112 1.33 0.51 11.40
N LEU A 113 0.51 0.38 12.44
CA LEU A 113 -0.83 0.98 12.50
C LEU A 113 -0.80 2.49 12.30
N ALA A 114 0.13 3.18 12.94
CA ALA A 114 0.26 4.63 12.82
C ALA A 114 0.69 5.06 11.42
N ILE A 115 1.61 4.33 10.77
CA ILE A 115 2.06 4.58 9.41
C ILE A 115 0.90 4.34 8.44
N HIS A 116 0.18 3.24 8.57
CA HIS A 116 -0.97 2.93 7.74
C HIS A 116 -2.08 3.98 7.88
N ALA A 117 -2.45 4.31 9.11
CA ALA A 117 -3.45 5.35 9.40
C ALA A 117 -3.04 6.71 8.80
N PHE A 118 -1.74 7.08 8.90
CA PHE A 118 -1.25 8.31 8.26
C PHE A 118 -1.53 8.33 6.76
N ILE A 119 -1.27 7.24 6.04
CA ILE A 119 -1.58 7.16 4.61
C ILE A 119 -3.08 7.30 4.36
N LEU A 120 -3.90 6.55 5.09
CA LEU A 120 -5.36 6.56 4.90
C LEU A 120 -6.00 7.93 5.19
N GLU A 121 -5.49 8.66 6.18
CA GLU A 121 -6.04 9.94 6.61
C GLU A 121 -5.51 11.13 5.81
N ASN A 122 -4.29 11.05 5.27
CA ASN A 122 -3.59 12.23 4.74
C ASN A 122 -3.26 12.14 3.24
N VAL A 123 -3.43 10.98 2.60
CA VAL A 123 -3.07 10.79 1.19
C VAL A 123 -4.29 10.42 0.38
N ARG A 124 -4.52 11.13 -0.73
CA ARG A 124 -5.54 10.80 -1.73
C ARG A 124 -4.88 10.19 -2.96
N TYR A 125 -5.57 9.24 -3.60
CA TYR A 125 -5.07 8.66 -4.85
C TYR A 125 -5.06 9.71 -5.96
N ASP A 126 -3.91 9.87 -6.64
CA ASP A 126 -3.74 10.84 -7.72
C ASP A 126 -4.20 10.25 -9.07
N LYS A 127 -5.46 10.52 -9.45
CA LYS A 127 -5.99 10.10 -10.76
C LYS A 127 -5.27 10.75 -11.94
N LEU A 128 -4.61 11.90 -11.74
CA LEU A 128 -3.85 12.60 -12.78
C LEU A 128 -2.45 12.01 -13.00
N LYS A 129 -1.99 11.13 -12.11
CA LYS A 129 -0.71 10.42 -12.17
C LYS A 129 0.48 11.37 -12.45
N LYS A 130 0.53 12.48 -11.73
CA LYS A 130 1.62 13.45 -11.87
C LYS A 130 2.98 12.82 -11.52
N PRO A 131 4.10 13.22 -12.14
CA PRO A 131 5.40 12.60 -11.90
C PRO A 131 5.81 12.53 -10.43
N TYR A 132 5.52 13.56 -9.64
CA TYR A 132 5.82 13.58 -8.21
C TYR A 132 4.94 12.63 -7.37
N SER A 133 3.79 12.21 -7.90
CA SER A 133 2.88 11.27 -7.22
C SER A 133 3.39 9.84 -7.24
N HIS A 134 4.36 9.50 -8.10
CA HIS A 134 5.09 8.24 -8.11
C HIS A 134 6.21 8.17 -7.06
N GLU A 135 6.48 9.29 -6.39
CA GLU A 135 7.57 9.43 -5.44
C GLU A 135 7.06 9.92 -4.07
N ILE A 136 7.87 9.71 -3.03
CA ILE A 136 7.48 10.03 -1.64
C ILE A 136 7.14 11.52 -1.42
N ILE A 137 7.62 12.40 -2.28
CA ILE A 137 7.33 13.83 -2.20
C ILE A 137 5.83 14.10 -2.41
N GLY A 138 5.13 13.34 -3.27
CA GLY A 138 3.69 13.46 -3.46
C GLY A 138 2.91 13.23 -2.18
N PRO A 139 2.94 12.03 -1.58
CA PRO A 139 2.25 11.74 -0.32
C PRO A 139 2.70 12.60 0.86
N LEU A 140 4.00 12.86 1.02
CA LEU A 140 4.52 13.56 2.19
C LEU A 140 4.29 15.07 2.17
N THR A 141 4.23 15.70 0.99
CA THR A 141 4.16 17.17 0.89
C THR A 141 2.90 17.70 0.22
N GLN A 142 2.30 16.92 -0.71
CA GLN A 142 1.11 17.31 -1.46
C GLN A 142 -0.15 16.55 -1.02
N GLY A 143 0.00 15.49 -0.21
CA GLY A 143 -1.10 14.65 0.22
C GLY A 143 -1.74 13.86 -0.92
N VAL A 144 -0.99 13.56 -1.99
CA VAL A 144 -1.45 12.77 -3.13
C VAL A 144 -0.38 11.77 -3.57
N GLY A 145 -0.80 10.59 -4.02
CA GLY A 145 0.11 9.57 -4.53
C GLY A 145 -0.60 8.53 -5.37
N VAL A 146 0.15 7.90 -6.27
CA VAL A 146 -0.25 6.63 -6.87
C VAL A 146 0.32 5.47 -6.03
N CYS A 147 -0.02 4.22 -6.35
CA CYS A 147 0.42 3.05 -5.59
C CYS A 147 1.93 3.05 -5.30
N GLU A 148 2.75 3.39 -6.28
CA GLU A 148 4.21 3.45 -6.14
C GLU A 148 4.66 4.50 -5.11
N GLY A 149 4.14 5.72 -5.19
CA GLY A 149 4.47 6.79 -4.24
C GLY A 149 3.97 6.49 -2.82
N ILE A 150 2.81 5.85 -2.70
CA ILE A 150 2.25 5.41 -1.42
C ILE A 150 3.15 4.33 -0.80
N ALA A 151 3.45 3.26 -1.54
CA ALA A 151 4.28 2.16 -1.06
C ALA A 151 5.71 2.60 -0.69
N LYS A 152 6.32 3.47 -1.50
CA LYS A 152 7.62 4.11 -1.19
C LYS A 152 7.54 4.97 0.07
N THR A 153 6.42 5.66 0.31
CA THR A 153 6.23 6.48 1.52
C THR A 153 6.08 5.62 2.77
N VAL A 154 5.32 4.53 2.70
CA VAL A 154 5.27 3.53 3.77
C VAL A 154 6.68 3.03 4.09
N LYS A 155 7.46 2.63 3.08
CA LYS A 155 8.85 2.19 3.24
C LYS A 155 9.72 3.26 3.92
N ALA A 156 9.66 4.51 3.47
CA ALA A 156 10.45 5.61 4.04
C ALA A 156 10.11 5.87 5.52
N LEU A 157 8.83 5.80 5.89
CA LEU A 157 8.38 5.92 7.27
C LEU A 157 8.81 4.72 8.12
N CYS A 158 8.70 3.50 7.59
CA CYS A 158 9.17 2.29 8.24
C CYS A 158 10.68 2.35 8.51
N ASP A 159 11.48 2.79 7.53
CA ASP A 159 12.92 2.97 7.69
C ASP A 159 13.26 3.98 8.78
N ALA A 160 12.52 5.09 8.86
CA ALA A 160 12.72 6.13 9.87
C ALA A 160 12.44 5.66 11.30
N VAL A 161 11.59 4.62 11.48
CA VAL A 161 11.26 4.02 12.79
C VAL A 161 11.89 2.64 12.99
N GLN A 162 12.80 2.22 12.08
CA GLN A 162 13.51 0.93 12.12
C GLN A 162 12.56 -0.29 12.05
N LEU A 163 11.45 -0.18 11.36
CA LEU A 163 10.54 -1.27 11.06
C LEU A 163 10.91 -1.87 9.69
N PRO A 164 11.32 -3.16 9.59
CA PRO A 164 11.74 -3.72 8.32
C PRO A 164 10.59 -3.75 7.30
N CYS A 165 10.82 -3.14 6.15
CA CYS A 165 9.82 -3.01 5.08
C CYS A 165 10.48 -3.19 3.71
N ILE A 166 9.80 -3.88 2.81
CA ILE A 166 10.20 -4.10 1.41
C ILE A 166 9.07 -3.53 0.54
N VAL A 167 9.41 -2.90 -0.57
CA VAL A 167 8.43 -2.48 -1.58
C VAL A 167 8.23 -3.63 -2.55
N ALA A 168 7.02 -4.14 -2.66
CA ALA A 168 6.60 -5.16 -3.61
C ALA A 168 6.16 -4.53 -4.92
N LEU A 169 6.37 -5.22 -6.04
CA LEU A 169 5.94 -4.80 -7.37
C LEU A 169 5.40 -6.01 -8.13
N SER A 170 4.16 -5.93 -8.62
CA SER A 170 3.58 -6.95 -9.49
C SER A 170 3.73 -6.61 -10.97
N GLU A 171 3.56 -7.62 -11.81
CA GLU A 171 3.37 -7.44 -13.24
C GLU A 171 2.01 -6.80 -13.55
N ALA A 172 1.88 -6.25 -14.75
CA ALA A 172 0.59 -5.97 -15.35
C ALA A 172 0.05 -7.25 -16.02
N ALA A 173 -1.27 -7.40 -16.07
CA ALA A 173 -1.95 -8.51 -16.75
C ALA A 173 -3.09 -7.94 -17.62
N PRO A 174 -2.77 -7.28 -18.76
CA PRO A 174 -3.75 -6.61 -19.59
C PRO A 174 -4.86 -7.54 -20.10
N GLU A 175 -4.54 -8.82 -20.30
CA GLU A 175 -5.48 -9.88 -20.69
C GLU A 175 -6.54 -10.17 -19.61
N ARG A 176 -6.25 -9.80 -18.37
CA ARG A 176 -7.16 -9.90 -17.19
C ARG A 176 -7.72 -8.54 -16.77
N GLY A 177 -7.52 -7.49 -17.57
CA GLY A 177 -7.96 -6.13 -17.28
C GLY A 177 -7.01 -5.31 -16.39
N VAL A 178 -5.93 -5.90 -15.90
CA VAL A 178 -4.92 -5.21 -15.06
C VAL A 178 -3.92 -4.48 -15.96
N LYS A 179 -4.21 -3.24 -16.31
CA LYS A 179 -3.46 -2.45 -17.30
C LYS A 179 -2.06 -2.03 -16.84
N TYR A 180 -1.84 -1.94 -15.53
CA TYR A 180 -0.62 -1.38 -14.94
C TYR A 180 -0.06 -2.30 -13.87
N ARG A 181 1.26 -2.21 -13.66
CA ARG A 181 1.94 -2.78 -12.50
C ARG A 181 1.39 -2.15 -11.23
N HIS A 182 1.30 -2.95 -10.17
CA HIS A 182 0.86 -2.48 -8.87
C HIS A 182 1.98 -2.58 -7.83
N THR A 183 1.96 -1.69 -6.84
CA THR A 183 3.04 -1.58 -5.84
C THR A 183 2.44 -1.50 -4.45
N TRP A 184 2.94 -2.35 -3.54
CA TRP A 184 2.56 -2.40 -2.12
C TRP A 184 3.77 -2.73 -1.24
N ASN A 185 3.59 -3.17 0.00
CA ASN A 185 4.67 -3.44 0.92
C ASN A 185 4.63 -4.86 1.49
N VAL A 186 5.81 -5.39 1.83
CA VAL A 186 5.97 -6.50 2.78
C VAL A 186 6.64 -5.94 4.04
N ILE A 187 5.98 -6.06 5.17
CA ILE A 187 6.43 -5.55 6.47
C ILE A 187 6.76 -6.71 7.40
N THR A 188 7.80 -6.55 8.24
CA THR A 188 8.11 -7.51 9.29
C THR A 188 7.70 -6.91 10.64
N VAL A 189 6.72 -7.54 11.29
CA VAL A 189 6.19 -7.17 12.61
C VAL A 189 6.41 -8.33 13.56
N ASP A 190 7.08 -8.10 14.68
CA ASP A 190 7.40 -9.11 15.69
C ASP A 190 8.04 -10.38 15.08
N GLY A 191 8.94 -10.18 14.10
CA GLY A 191 9.64 -11.26 13.39
C GLY A 191 8.82 -12.01 12.34
N GLN A 192 7.55 -11.69 12.14
CA GLN A 192 6.68 -12.27 11.12
C GLN A 192 6.51 -11.32 9.93
N ARG A 193 6.41 -11.86 8.72
CA ARG A 193 6.22 -11.06 7.50
C ARG A 193 4.77 -11.08 7.05
N TYR A 194 4.32 -9.91 6.58
CA TYR A 194 2.96 -9.70 6.12
C TYR A 194 2.94 -8.77 4.92
N HIS A 195 1.96 -8.95 4.05
CA HIS A 195 1.63 -7.96 3.04
C HIS A 195 0.80 -6.83 3.64
N LEU A 196 1.10 -5.60 3.22
CA LEU A 196 0.37 -4.39 3.56
C LEU A 196 0.12 -3.59 2.28
N ASP A 197 -1.14 -3.43 1.86
CA ASP A 197 -1.48 -2.54 0.75
C ASP A 197 -2.33 -1.35 1.22
N ALA A 198 -1.65 -0.26 1.52
CA ALA A 198 -2.30 0.97 1.92
C ALA A 198 -3.02 1.68 0.76
N THR A 199 -2.73 1.33 -0.50
CA THR A 199 -3.42 1.89 -1.67
C THR A 199 -4.80 1.29 -1.82
N PHE A 200 -4.92 -0.03 -1.73
CA PHE A 200 -6.21 -0.70 -1.80
C PHE A 200 -7.08 -0.32 -0.61
N ASP A 201 -6.54 -0.33 0.61
CA ASP A 201 -7.27 0.12 1.79
C ASP A 201 -7.73 1.59 1.67
N ASN A 202 -6.90 2.47 1.10
CA ASN A 202 -7.27 3.87 0.84
C ASN A 202 -8.45 3.98 -0.12
N SER A 203 -8.51 3.16 -1.16
CA SER A 203 -9.60 3.18 -2.15
C SER A 203 -10.94 2.68 -1.59
N LEU A 204 -10.91 1.84 -0.56
CA LEU A 204 -12.10 1.24 0.05
C LEU A 204 -12.74 2.12 1.13
N GLN A 205 -12.14 3.25 1.51
CA GLN A 205 -12.65 4.10 2.59
C GLN A 205 -14.02 4.69 2.25
N ARG A 206 -14.98 4.46 3.15
CA ARG A 206 -16.31 5.09 3.15
C ARG A 206 -16.65 5.49 4.58
N GLY A 207 -16.23 6.70 4.97
CA GLY A 207 -16.50 7.24 6.31
C GLY A 207 -15.75 6.58 7.48
N THR A 208 -14.99 5.50 7.24
CA THR A 208 -14.12 4.85 8.21
C THR A 208 -12.85 4.34 7.55
N LEU A 209 -11.79 4.20 8.33
CA LEU A 209 -10.53 3.62 7.85
C LEU A 209 -10.73 2.12 7.57
N ARG A 210 -10.11 1.65 6.49
CA ARG A 210 -10.15 0.25 6.07
C ARG A 210 -8.81 -0.42 6.32
N TYR A 211 -8.85 -1.71 6.63
CA TYR A 211 -7.70 -2.54 6.96
C TYR A 211 -7.81 -3.93 6.31
N ASP A 212 -8.43 -3.99 5.14
CA ASP A 212 -8.71 -5.22 4.40
C ASP A 212 -7.43 -5.89 3.93
N TYR A 213 -6.44 -5.05 3.57
CA TYR A 213 -5.12 -5.46 3.08
C TYR A 213 -4.02 -5.21 4.11
N PHE A 214 -4.38 -5.21 5.39
CA PHE A 214 -3.46 -5.01 6.49
C PHE A 214 -3.03 -6.34 7.10
N ASN A 215 -1.75 -6.70 6.91
CA ASN A 215 -1.13 -7.94 7.39
C ASN A 215 -1.75 -9.22 6.83
N LEU A 216 -1.87 -9.27 5.51
CA LEU A 216 -2.25 -10.48 4.79
C LEU A 216 -1.05 -11.43 4.61
N ASP A 217 -1.34 -12.73 4.53
CA ASP A 217 -0.41 -13.75 4.05
C ASP A 217 -0.43 -13.84 2.50
N ASP A 218 0.48 -14.64 1.92
CA ASP A 218 0.56 -14.87 0.48
C ASP A 218 -0.76 -15.40 -0.10
N ARG A 219 -1.44 -16.30 0.63
CA ARG A 219 -2.68 -16.90 0.16
C ARG A 219 -3.80 -15.87 -0.02
N HIS A 220 -3.83 -14.84 0.83
CA HIS A 220 -4.88 -13.82 0.80
C HIS A 220 -4.53 -12.69 -0.17
N ILE A 221 -3.31 -12.19 -0.17
CA ILE A 221 -2.94 -11.09 -1.06
C ILE A 221 -3.06 -11.46 -2.54
N PHE A 222 -2.63 -12.67 -2.93
CA PHE A 222 -2.69 -13.14 -4.31
C PHE A 222 -4.06 -13.62 -4.79
N ARG A 223 -5.14 -13.31 -4.06
CA ARG A 223 -6.51 -13.44 -4.58
C ARG A 223 -6.85 -12.40 -5.64
N ASP A 224 -6.25 -11.23 -5.53
CA ASP A 224 -6.52 -10.06 -6.36
C ASP A 224 -5.27 -9.22 -6.72
N HIS A 225 -4.09 -9.68 -6.32
CA HIS A 225 -2.81 -9.12 -6.75
C HIS A 225 -2.13 -10.05 -7.75
N GLU A 226 -1.41 -9.45 -8.71
CA GLU A 226 -0.75 -10.17 -9.78
C GLU A 226 0.62 -10.71 -9.34
N THR A 227 1.21 -11.55 -10.21
CA THR A 227 2.54 -12.15 -10.03
C THR A 227 3.61 -11.08 -9.80
N LEU A 228 4.54 -11.36 -8.90
CA LEU A 228 5.64 -10.45 -8.57
C LEU A 228 6.66 -10.34 -9.70
N VAL A 229 7.12 -9.10 -9.96
CA VAL A 229 8.27 -8.81 -10.87
C VAL A 229 9.58 -9.31 -10.28
N LEU A 230 9.75 -9.13 -8.96
CA LEU A 230 10.95 -9.52 -8.22
C LEU A 230 10.58 -10.45 -7.06
N PRO A 231 11.39 -11.48 -6.77
CA PRO A 231 11.08 -12.41 -5.70
C PRO A 231 11.09 -11.74 -4.33
N LEU A 232 10.12 -12.09 -3.50
CA LEU A 232 9.97 -11.63 -2.12
C LEU A 232 10.09 -12.81 -1.14
N PRO A 233 10.42 -12.55 0.12
CA PRO A 233 10.36 -13.58 1.15
C PRO A 233 8.90 -13.96 1.42
N PRO A 234 8.59 -15.24 1.69
CA PRO A 234 7.22 -15.69 1.91
C PRO A 234 6.60 -15.04 3.13
N CYS A 235 5.29 -14.74 3.03
CA CYS A 235 4.43 -14.25 4.09
C CYS A 235 3.43 -15.36 4.46
N THR A 236 3.78 -16.17 5.45
CA THR A 236 2.99 -17.37 5.81
C THR A 236 2.17 -17.19 7.10
N ALA A 237 2.39 -16.09 7.82
CA ALA A 237 1.70 -15.82 9.08
C ALA A 237 0.34 -15.15 8.85
N ASP A 238 -0.71 -15.62 9.54
CA ASP A 238 -2.07 -15.08 9.46
C ASP A 238 -2.50 -14.34 10.74
N LYS A 239 -1.70 -14.47 11.82
CA LYS A 239 -2.06 -13.94 13.15
C LYS A 239 -2.12 -12.42 13.21
N GLY A 240 -1.39 -11.73 12.32
CA GLY A 240 -1.32 -10.28 12.25
C GLY A 240 -2.51 -9.60 11.59
N TYR A 241 -3.38 -10.34 10.91
CA TYR A 241 -4.50 -9.76 10.17
C TYR A 241 -5.40 -8.89 11.06
N TYR A 242 -5.70 -7.68 10.58
CA TYR A 242 -6.40 -6.67 11.38
C TYR A 242 -7.78 -7.12 11.83
N TYR A 243 -8.59 -7.68 10.92
CA TYR A 243 -9.96 -8.11 11.23
C TYR A 243 -10.05 -9.50 11.86
N ARG A 244 -8.95 -10.11 12.28
CA ARG A 244 -9.00 -11.41 12.94
C ARG A 244 -9.98 -11.46 14.14
N PRO A 245 -10.03 -10.45 15.04
CA PRO A 245 -11.01 -10.40 16.14
C PRO A 245 -12.46 -10.16 15.68
N LEU A 246 -12.64 -9.69 14.44
CA LEU A 246 -13.91 -9.41 13.80
C LEU A 246 -14.19 -10.37 12.64
N SER A 247 -13.63 -11.58 12.71
CA SER A 247 -13.84 -12.65 11.73
C SER A 247 -14.91 -13.62 12.23
N PHE A 248 -15.94 -13.83 11.40
CA PHE A 248 -17.11 -14.64 11.76
C PHE A 248 -17.30 -15.79 10.77
N THR A 249 -17.84 -16.90 11.28
CA THR A 249 -18.19 -18.10 10.49
C THR A 249 -19.68 -18.39 10.52
N LYS A 250 -20.45 -17.71 11.39
CA LYS A 250 -21.90 -17.93 11.55
C LYS A 250 -22.62 -16.58 11.41
N PRO A 251 -23.74 -16.53 10.66
CA PRO A 251 -24.52 -15.31 10.50
C PRO A 251 -25.04 -14.73 11.83
N GLU A 252 -25.37 -15.58 12.79
CA GLU A 252 -25.87 -15.19 14.12
C GLU A 252 -24.82 -14.35 14.89
N ASP A 253 -23.54 -14.70 14.75
CA ASP A 253 -22.46 -13.98 15.42
C ASP A 253 -22.27 -12.58 14.81
N VAL A 254 -22.42 -12.45 13.48
CA VAL A 254 -22.42 -11.15 12.78
C VAL A 254 -23.58 -10.30 13.25
N GLU A 255 -24.81 -10.84 13.30
CA GLU A 255 -26.00 -10.15 13.79
C GLU A 255 -25.81 -9.67 15.23
N ASN A 256 -25.36 -10.55 16.12
CA ASN A 256 -25.11 -10.19 17.52
C ASN A 256 -24.08 -9.07 17.66
N ARG A 257 -23.05 -9.07 16.83
CA ARG A 257 -22.04 -8.01 16.82
C ARG A 257 -22.57 -6.70 16.24
N ALA A 258 -23.42 -6.76 15.20
CA ALA A 258 -24.09 -5.60 14.65
C ALA A 258 -25.03 -4.96 15.71
N ARG A 259 -25.79 -5.77 16.45
CA ARG A 259 -26.61 -5.32 17.59
C ARG A 259 -25.78 -4.63 18.67
N GLN A 260 -24.55 -5.11 18.93
CA GLN A 260 -23.63 -4.45 19.87
C GLN A 260 -23.16 -3.10 19.34
N ALA A 261 -22.79 -3.01 18.05
CA ALA A 261 -22.37 -1.77 17.40
C ALA A 261 -23.50 -0.71 17.46
N LEU A 262 -24.72 -1.10 17.12
CA LEU A 262 -25.92 -0.24 17.21
C LEU A 262 -26.19 0.24 18.64
N ARG A 263 -26.06 -0.65 19.67
CA ARG A 263 -26.18 -0.24 21.08
C ARG A 263 -25.16 0.82 21.49
N LYS A 264 -23.93 0.70 20.95
CA LYS A 264 -22.84 1.66 21.19
C LYS A 264 -22.92 2.90 20.29
N LYS A 265 -23.98 3.02 19.49
CA LYS A 265 -24.18 4.12 18.52
C LYS A 265 -23.01 4.28 17.55
N GLN A 266 -22.35 3.17 17.20
CA GLN A 266 -21.29 3.19 16.19
C GLN A 266 -21.93 3.39 14.82
N PRO A 267 -21.44 4.34 14.01
CA PRO A 267 -22.01 4.59 12.68
C PRO A 267 -21.64 3.50 11.67
N HIS A 268 -20.58 2.76 11.93
CA HIS A 268 -20.06 1.73 11.04
C HIS A 268 -19.77 0.45 11.80
N PHE A 269 -19.89 -0.70 11.09
CA PHE A 269 -19.43 -1.99 11.56
C PHE A 269 -18.76 -2.72 10.41
N VAL A 270 -17.45 -3.02 10.54
CA VAL A 270 -16.68 -3.76 9.54
C VAL A 270 -16.37 -5.14 10.08
N PHE A 271 -16.54 -6.17 9.25
CA PHE A 271 -16.22 -7.55 9.61
C PHE A 271 -15.67 -8.35 8.42
N HIS A 272 -14.93 -9.40 8.74
CA HIS A 272 -14.43 -10.39 7.80
C HIS A 272 -15.25 -11.66 7.89
N TRP A 273 -15.71 -12.17 6.73
CA TRP A 273 -16.49 -13.41 6.68
C TRP A 273 -15.57 -14.61 6.39
N ARG A 274 -15.72 -15.68 7.20
CA ARG A 274 -14.98 -16.94 7.08
C ARG A 274 -15.87 -18.17 7.05
N GLY A 275 -17.17 -18.02 6.96
CA GLY A 275 -18.17 -19.11 6.95
C GLY A 275 -18.35 -19.74 5.56
N GLY A 276 -17.30 -19.78 4.74
CA GLY A 276 -17.35 -20.24 3.35
C GLY A 276 -17.24 -19.07 2.36
N GLY A 277 -17.46 -19.35 1.06
CA GLY A 277 -17.43 -18.29 0.04
C GLY A 277 -18.53 -17.25 0.29
N LEU A 278 -18.15 -15.96 0.23
CA LEU A 278 -19.11 -14.85 0.36
C LEU A 278 -19.87 -14.69 -0.97
N ASN A 279 -20.82 -15.60 -1.23
CA ASN A 279 -21.70 -15.53 -2.38
C ASN A 279 -22.91 -14.62 -2.11
N ARG A 280 -23.74 -14.41 -3.15
CA ARG A 280 -24.92 -13.53 -3.08
C ARG A 280 -25.93 -13.98 -2.01
N GLU A 281 -26.14 -15.28 -1.87
CA GLU A 281 -27.12 -15.85 -0.92
C GLU A 281 -26.67 -15.56 0.53
N ILE A 282 -25.43 -15.90 0.87
CA ILE A 282 -24.84 -15.64 2.20
C ILE A 282 -24.83 -14.14 2.50
N LEU A 283 -24.40 -13.33 1.55
CA LEU A 283 -24.39 -11.87 1.72
C LEU A 283 -25.81 -11.34 1.98
N THR A 284 -26.81 -11.82 1.25
CA THR A 284 -28.21 -11.42 1.43
C THR A 284 -28.75 -11.80 2.82
N ASP A 285 -28.45 -13.02 3.31
CA ASP A 285 -28.84 -13.44 4.66
C ASP A 285 -28.20 -12.56 5.73
N LEU A 286 -26.89 -12.32 5.63
CA LEU A 286 -26.15 -11.42 6.55
C LEU A 286 -26.75 -10.01 6.58
N LEU A 287 -27.04 -9.45 5.41
CA LEU A 287 -27.61 -8.10 5.30
C LEU A 287 -29.02 -8.01 5.85
N ASN A 288 -29.88 -9.00 5.56
CA ASN A 288 -31.25 -9.04 6.06
C ASN A 288 -31.29 -9.12 7.60
N ARG A 289 -30.46 -9.94 8.22
CA ARG A 289 -30.34 -10.04 9.69
C ARG A 289 -29.86 -8.72 10.31
N CYS A 290 -28.83 -8.11 9.72
CA CYS A 290 -28.31 -6.84 10.21
C CYS A 290 -29.29 -5.69 10.00
N ALA A 291 -30.05 -5.67 8.88
CA ALA A 291 -31.10 -4.69 8.60
C ALA A 291 -32.26 -4.81 9.58
N ALA A 292 -32.71 -6.03 9.90
CA ALA A 292 -33.74 -6.25 10.91
C ALA A 292 -33.29 -5.72 12.28
N ALA A 293 -32.05 -6.02 12.69
CA ALA A 293 -31.48 -5.50 13.94
C ALA A 293 -31.36 -3.97 13.98
N ALA A 294 -31.09 -3.34 12.85
CA ALA A 294 -31.01 -1.88 12.72
C ALA A 294 -32.40 -1.24 12.76
N ALA A 295 -33.39 -1.83 12.08
CA ALA A 295 -34.79 -1.35 12.06
C ALA A 295 -35.41 -1.28 13.46
N GLU A 296 -35.11 -2.23 14.35
CA GLU A 296 -35.53 -2.21 15.77
C GLU A 296 -35.04 -0.93 16.51
N ARG A 297 -34.11 -0.19 15.93
CA ARG A 297 -33.52 1.04 16.47
C ARG A 297 -33.75 2.25 15.58
N GLY A 298 -34.67 2.17 14.63
CA GLY A 298 -34.97 3.25 13.70
C GLY A 298 -33.79 3.58 12.76
N LYS A 299 -32.94 2.57 12.43
CA LYS A 299 -31.81 2.73 11.53
C LYS A 299 -32.00 1.95 10.25
N CYS A 300 -31.46 2.47 9.15
CA CYS A 300 -31.25 1.77 7.90
C CYS A 300 -29.82 1.27 7.80
N VAL A 301 -29.58 0.26 6.95
CA VAL A 301 -28.26 -0.30 6.67
C VAL A 301 -27.97 -0.14 5.20
N SER A 302 -26.79 0.42 4.87
CA SER A 302 -26.14 0.25 3.59
C SER A 302 -24.85 -0.55 3.76
N CYS A 303 -24.35 -1.14 2.69
CA CYS A 303 -23.13 -1.95 2.77
C CYS A 303 -22.15 -1.62 1.64
N SER A 304 -20.87 -1.84 1.92
CA SER A 304 -19.83 -2.00 0.91
C SER A 304 -19.07 -3.31 1.15
N VAL A 305 -18.69 -3.99 0.07
CA VAL A 305 -18.12 -5.32 0.13
C VAL A 305 -16.82 -5.38 -0.65
N ASN A 306 -15.77 -5.85 0.00
CA ASN A 306 -14.58 -6.34 -0.67
C ASN A 306 -14.71 -7.85 -0.84
N THR A 307 -15.11 -8.28 -2.02
CA THR A 307 -15.37 -9.71 -2.30
C THR A 307 -14.11 -10.55 -2.29
N ALA A 308 -12.98 -10.02 -2.76
CA ALA A 308 -11.70 -10.73 -2.80
C ALA A 308 -11.24 -11.11 -1.40
N GLN A 309 -11.36 -10.18 -0.45
CA GLN A 309 -10.95 -10.39 0.94
C GLN A 309 -12.12 -10.78 1.86
N ALA A 310 -13.34 -10.92 1.32
CA ALA A 310 -14.56 -11.23 2.07
C ALA A 310 -14.77 -10.31 3.28
N VAL A 311 -14.52 -9.01 3.11
CA VAL A 311 -14.73 -7.98 4.15
C VAL A 311 -15.96 -7.17 3.80
N VAL A 312 -16.85 -7.01 4.77
CA VAL A 312 -18.11 -6.26 4.64
C VAL A 312 -18.10 -5.10 5.62
N GLN A 313 -18.37 -3.90 5.13
CA GLN A 313 -18.69 -2.73 5.95
C GLN A 313 -20.20 -2.51 5.92
N LEU A 314 -20.81 -2.33 7.09
CA LEU A 314 -22.18 -1.89 7.26
C LEU A 314 -22.17 -0.45 7.77
N ASP A 315 -22.95 0.42 7.15
CA ASP A 315 -23.14 1.80 7.56
C ASP A 315 -24.58 1.95 8.11
N PHE A 316 -24.71 2.48 9.33
CA PHE A 316 -25.98 2.67 10.02
C PHE A 316 -26.38 4.14 9.94
N THR A 317 -27.47 4.44 9.23
CA THR A 317 -28.04 5.79 9.09
C THR A 317 -29.40 5.85 9.70
N ASP A 318 -29.88 7.05 10.02
CA ASP A 318 -31.27 7.22 10.49
C ASP A 318 -32.26 6.87 9.37
N ALA A 319 -33.29 6.12 9.70
CA ALA A 319 -34.35 5.80 8.75
C ALA A 319 -35.07 7.11 8.34
N PRO A 320 -35.36 7.30 7.03
CA PRO A 320 -36.13 8.45 6.59
C PRO A 320 -37.52 8.45 7.25
N ALA A 321 -37.97 9.60 7.70
CA ALA A 321 -39.29 9.72 8.30
C ALA A 321 -40.35 9.40 7.24
N GLY A 322 -40.96 8.19 7.32
CA GLY A 322 -42.12 7.79 6.51
C GLY A 322 -42.02 6.54 5.66
N ASP A 323 -40.86 5.84 5.58
CA ASP A 323 -40.77 4.61 4.81
C ASP A 323 -39.74 3.59 5.39
N PRO A 324 -40.18 2.42 5.87
CA PRO A 324 -39.29 1.52 6.62
C PRO A 324 -38.48 0.53 5.79
N LEU A 325 -38.51 0.50 4.45
CA LEU A 325 -37.88 -0.56 3.66
C LEU A 325 -37.27 -0.05 2.33
N LEU A 326 -36.09 0.54 2.35
CA LEU A 326 -35.23 0.61 1.18
C LEU A 326 -33.86 0.03 1.50
N VAL A 327 -33.65 -1.23 1.13
CA VAL A 327 -32.32 -1.81 0.97
C VAL A 327 -31.78 -1.28 -0.36
N GLN A 328 -30.90 -0.29 -0.32
CA GLN A 328 -30.16 0.12 -1.50
C GLN A 328 -29.20 -1.01 -1.92
N GLN A 329 -29.32 -1.45 -3.16
CA GLN A 329 -28.42 -2.43 -3.75
C GLN A 329 -26.97 -1.91 -3.73
N PRO A 330 -25.97 -2.81 -3.60
CA PRO A 330 -24.58 -2.40 -3.62
C PRO A 330 -24.26 -1.75 -4.97
N ASP A 331 -23.67 -0.56 -4.91
CA ASP A 331 -23.00 0.06 -6.06
C ASP A 331 -21.89 -0.90 -6.51
N GLU A 332 -22.02 -1.46 -7.71
CA GLU A 332 -20.96 -2.23 -8.34
C GLU A 332 -19.76 -1.29 -8.52
N GLY A 333 -18.71 -1.60 -7.76
CA GLY A 333 -17.57 -0.74 -7.56
C GLY A 333 -16.89 -0.34 -8.86
N ASN A 334 -16.55 0.91 -8.93
CA ASN A 334 -15.70 1.54 -9.91
C ASN A 334 -14.49 0.68 -10.26
N GLU A 335 -14.37 0.36 -11.52
CA GLU A 335 -13.14 -0.09 -12.17
C GLU A 335 -11.99 0.90 -11.90
N LEU A 336 -10.93 0.40 -11.28
CA LEU A 336 -9.63 1.08 -11.15
C LEU A 336 -8.80 0.92 -12.42
#